data_db71f757f866778e37eca57beb6ac46a
#
_entry.id   db71f757f866778e37eca57beb6ac46a
#
_cell.length_a   1.000
_cell.length_b   1.000
_cell.length_c   1.000
_cell.angle_alpha   90.00
_cell.angle_beta   90.00
_cell.angle_gamma   90.00
#
_symmetry.space_group_name_H-M   'P 1'
#
loop_
_entity.id
_entity.type
_entity.pdbx_description
1 polymer ?
#
loop_
_entity_poly.entity_id
_entity_poly.type
_entity_poly.pdbx_seq_one_letter_code
_entity_poly.pdbx_strand_id
1 'polypeptide(L)'
;MNDSPAPQEIFLLKLGEVVLKGLNRQSFEDKLLANVRRRVKNCGSFQCSLRQSTIYVEPQSGDCDMEAAWTACRQVFGIAAVARAVPCEKTVPAIVEAARTYLADAFAAAKSFKVESKRADKTYPMNSIQLSQAVGGDLAELFPNVAVDVHHPDLTVFVEIREKYAYVHTPSIPGAGGLPIGMGGRAVSLLSGGIDSPVSSWMMARRGVELEMVHFVSPPYTSQQAQDKVLELARLLTAWTGRLLVHIVPFTKIQEEIRKNCPEEFFTLIMRRFMMRIAEAIAKKANAGALVTGESLGQVASQTMLALGVTEDVTSLPVLRPLIGMDKVEIIRMSREIGVFDTSILPYEDCCTVFTPRHPSRAGGGAAGGGRPGRGRPGGRGPGRRDLGSGEAHGPAPDLKYRTQDSHLTKDVILCLTPLKSSPWARRSCWATSPTPTPR
;
A
#
# COMPACT_ATOMS: atom_id res chain seq x y z
N MET A 1 -6.57 50.73 6.30
CA MET A 1 -6.02 49.60 5.58
C MET A 1 -6.21 48.38 6.48
N ASN A 2 -7.24 47.58 6.20
CA ASN A 2 -7.45 46.33 6.97
C ASN A 2 -6.43 45.29 6.43
N ASP A 3 -5.39 45.06 7.19
CA ASP A 3 -4.53 43.88 7.03
C ASP A 3 -5.33 42.63 7.40
N SER A 4 -6.25 42.23 6.54
CA SER A 4 -6.78 40.89 6.63
C SER A 4 -5.64 39.95 6.21
N PRO A 5 -5.22 38.98 7.05
CA PRO A 5 -4.17 38.05 6.67
C PRO A 5 -4.56 37.40 5.35
N ALA A 6 -3.58 37.23 4.46
CA ALA A 6 -3.80 36.55 3.18
C ALA A 6 -4.50 35.20 3.45
N PRO A 7 -5.52 34.83 2.67
CA PRO A 7 -6.30 33.64 2.92
C PRO A 7 -5.39 32.41 2.94
N GLN A 8 -5.31 31.74 4.09
CA GLN A 8 -4.40 30.63 4.32
C GLN A 8 -4.86 29.39 3.54
N GLU A 9 -3.96 28.81 2.76
CA GLU A 9 -4.20 27.55 2.03
C GLU A 9 -4.58 26.41 2.98
N ILE A 10 -5.57 25.62 2.58
CA ILE A 10 -6.03 24.42 3.29
C ILE A 10 -6.13 23.23 2.33
N PHE A 11 -6.28 22.03 2.86
CA PHE A 11 -6.58 20.86 2.03
C PHE A 11 -8.02 20.38 2.21
N LEU A 12 -8.66 20.09 1.07
CA LEU A 12 -9.98 19.48 0.98
C LEU A 12 -9.80 18.01 0.59
N LEU A 13 -10.09 17.07 1.52
CA LEU A 13 -9.98 15.65 1.28
C LEU A 13 -11.38 15.06 1.08
N LYS A 14 -11.70 14.67 -0.15
CA LYS A 14 -13.02 14.12 -0.50
C LYS A 14 -13.07 12.64 -0.18
N LEU A 15 -14.09 12.22 0.56
CA LEU A 15 -14.28 10.82 0.93
C LEU A 15 -14.63 9.99 -0.30
N GLY A 16 -14.12 8.74 -0.32
CA GLY A 16 -14.39 7.77 -1.35
C GLY A 16 -15.51 6.78 -0.96
N GLU A 17 -15.20 5.51 -1.03
CA GLU A 17 -16.10 4.39 -0.74
C GLU A 17 -16.76 4.44 0.65
N VAL A 18 -16.18 5.18 1.57
CA VAL A 18 -16.68 5.38 2.94
C VAL A 18 -18.12 5.92 2.95
N VAL A 19 -18.51 6.76 2.01
CA VAL A 19 -19.86 7.33 1.92
C VAL A 19 -20.96 6.30 1.65
N LEU A 20 -20.56 5.10 1.15
CA LEU A 20 -21.47 4.01 0.80
C LEU A 20 -21.74 3.03 1.95
N LYS A 21 -21.19 3.27 3.15
CA LYS A 21 -21.21 2.31 4.28
C LYS A 21 -22.51 2.25 5.10
N GLY A 22 -23.56 2.93 4.64
CA GLY A 22 -24.89 2.87 5.29
C GLY A 22 -24.83 3.21 6.79
N LEU A 23 -25.40 2.36 7.63
CA LEU A 23 -25.48 2.55 9.09
C LEU A 23 -24.10 2.62 9.78
N ASN A 24 -23.07 2.02 9.20
CA ASN A 24 -21.70 2.02 9.77
C ASN A 24 -20.88 3.23 9.35
N ARG A 25 -21.43 4.12 8.53
CA ARG A 25 -20.72 5.24 7.93
C ARG A 25 -19.97 6.09 8.96
N GLN A 26 -20.62 6.43 10.08
CA GLN A 26 -20.04 7.26 11.13
C GLN A 26 -18.73 6.65 11.67
N SER A 27 -18.72 5.35 11.97
CA SER A 27 -17.52 4.65 12.45
C SER A 27 -16.36 4.69 11.45
N PHE A 28 -16.66 4.57 10.15
CA PHE A 28 -15.65 4.70 9.09
C PHE A 28 -15.12 6.13 8.97
N GLU A 29 -16.00 7.12 9.05
CA GLU A 29 -15.66 8.54 9.01
C GLU A 29 -14.78 8.94 10.21
N ASP A 30 -15.13 8.52 11.43
CA ASP A 30 -14.34 8.77 12.63
C ASP A 30 -12.94 8.14 12.54
N LYS A 31 -12.88 6.89 12.06
CA LYS A 31 -11.60 6.21 11.86
C LYS A 31 -10.74 6.91 10.80
N LEU A 32 -11.36 7.33 9.70
CA LEU A 32 -10.67 8.07 8.64
C LEU A 32 -10.12 9.39 9.15
N LEU A 33 -10.93 10.17 9.86
CA LEU A 33 -10.52 11.44 10.46
C LEU A 33 -9.36 11.24 11.45
N ALA A 34 -9.41 10.19 12.27
CA ALA A 34 -8.32 9.84 13.19
C ALA A 34 -7.04 9.46 12.42
N ASN A 35 -7.16 8.74 11.30
CA ASN A 35 -6.03 8.39 10.44
C ASN A 35 -5.41 9.65 9.82
N VAL A 36 -6.22 10.59 9.29
CA VAL A 36 -5.72 11.87 8.73
C VAL A 36 -4.98 12.67 9.81
N ARG A 37 -5.60 12.88 10.99
CA ARG A 37 -4.98 13.61 12.11
C ARG A 37 -3.62 13.06 12.49
N ARG A 38 -3.51 11.72 12.58
CA ARG A 38 -2.25 11.06 12.90
C ARG A 38 -1.19 11.28 11.82
N ARG A 39 -1.59 11.32 10.55
CA ARG A 39 -0.66 11.49 9.43
C ARG A 39 -0.08 12.89 9.35
N VAL A 40 -0.89 13.91 9.54
CA VAL A 40 -0.42 15.31 9.47
C VAL A 40 0.26 15.79 10.75
N LYS A 41 0.18 15.02 11.86
CA LYS A 41 0.75 15.42 13.15
C LYS A 41 2.25 15.72 13.10
N ASN A 42 3.01 15.03 12.27
CA ASN A 42 4.45 15.22 12.14
C ASN A 42 4.82 16.37 11.17
N CYS A 43 3.83 16.98 10.51
CA CYS A 43 4.01 18.05 9.55
C CYS A 43 3.71 19.44 10.16
N GLY A 44 3.28 19.50 11.42
CA GLY A 44 2.92 20.74 12.11
C GLY A 44 1.56 20.65 12.82
N SER A 45 1.08 21.80 13.29
CA SER A 45 -0.22 21.91 13.97
C SER A 45 -1.33 22.10 12.94
N PHE A 46 -2.16 21.07 12.73
CA PHE A 46 -3.29 21.10 11.81
C PHE A 46 -4.61 20.83 12.55
N GLN A 47 -5.62 21.63 12.28
CA GLN A 47 -6.99 21.32 12.65
C GLN A 47 -7.63 20.47 11.54
N CYS A 48 -8.16 19.29 11.91
CA CYS A 48 -8.86 18.42 10.97
C CYS A 48 -10.32 18.28 11.38
N SER A 49 -11.23 18.65 10.50
CA SER A 49 -12.68 18.55 10.71
C SER A 49 -13.35 17.87 9.52
N LEU A 50 -14.40 17.08 9.79
CA LEU A 50 -15.20 16.42 8.75
C LEU A 50 -16.57 17.09 8.65
N ARG A 51 -16.92 17.54 7.45
CA ARG A 51 -18.23 18.12 7.13
C ARG A 51 -18.62 17.74 5.71
N GLN A 52 -19.86 17.36 5.49
CA GLN A 52 -20.43 17.07 4.17
C GLN A 52 -19.54 16.16 3.30
N SER A 53 -19.07 15.00 3.86
CA SER A 53 -18.18 14.03 3.18
C SER A 53 -16.85 14.60 2.69
N THR A 54 -16.37 15.67 3.35
CA THR A 54 -15.07 16.28 3.07
C THR A 54 -14.35 16.52 4.39
N ILE A 55 -13.09 16.08 4.49
CA ILE A 55 -12.20 16.43 5.60
C ILE A 55 -11.45 17.71 5.19
N TYR A 56 -11.52 18.70 6.07
CA TYR A 56 -10.80 19.95 5.99
C TYR A 56 -9.54 19.83 6.84
N VAL A 57 -8.38 20.09 6.27
CA VAL A 57 -7.09 20.08 6.96
C VAL A 57 -6.57 21.52 6.91
N GLU A 58 -6.69 22.20 8.05
CA GLU A 58 -6.46 23.65 8.20
C GLU A 58 -5.20 23.85 9.05
N PRO A 59 -4.11 24.47 8.51
CA PRO A 59 -2.93 24.78 9.31
C PRO A 59 -3.29 25.79 10.40
N GLN A 60 -2.71 25.63 11.58
CA GLN A 60 -2.97 26.51 12.74
C GLN A 60 -1.84 27.49 13.01
N SER A 61 -0.70 27.30 12.33
CA SER A 61 0.50 28.13 12.47
C SER A 61 1.25 28.21 11.15
N GLY A 62 2.08 29.23 10.98
CA GLY A 62 2.84 29.46 9.75
C GLY A 62 4.05 28.54 9.56
N ASP A 63 4.41 27.74 10.56
CA ASP A 63 5.54 26.80 10.56
C ASP A 63 5.13 25.37 10.11
N CYS A 64 3.88 25.18 9.66
CA CYS A 64 3.42 23.90 9.12
C CYS A 64 4.11 23.56 7.79
N ASP A 65 4.67 22.35 7.70
CA ASP A 65 5.17 21.81 6.42
C ASP A 65 4.00 21.37 5.53
N MET A 66 3.55 22.31 4.70
CA MET A 66 2.40 22.10 3.80
C MET A 66 2.67 21.02 2.74
N GLU A 67 3.91 20.89 2.24
CA GLU A 67 4.24 19.90 1.21
C GLU A 67 4.29 18.47 1.79
N ALA A 68 4.90 18.31 2.96
CA ALA A 68 4.86 17.03 3.66
C ALA A 68 3.42 16.63 4.05
N ALA A 69 2.61 17.58 4.54
CA ALA A 69 1.22 17.34 4.88
C ALA A 69 0.37 16.99 3.65
N TRP A 70 0.60 17.66 2.51
CA TRP A 70 -0.04 17.36 1.23
C TRP A 70 0.26 15.92 0.79
N THR A 71 1.52 15.54 0.80
CA THR A 71 1.96 14.19 0.46
C THR A 71 1.35 13.15 1.40
N ALA A 72 1.37 13.42 2.71
CA ALA A 72 0.77 12.55 3.72
C ALA A 72 -0.74 12.35 3.52
N CYS A 73 -1.48 13.42 3.21
CA CYS A 73 -2.94 13.37 2.95
C CYS A 73 -3.28 12.52 1.72
N ARG A 74 -2.48 12.60 0.66
CA ARG A 74 -2.67 11.82 -0.57
C ARG A 74 -2.51 10.31 -0.36
N GLN A 75 -1.76 9.90 0.65
CA GLN A 75 -1.45 8.52 0.98
C GLN A 75 -2.40 7.92 2.04
N VAL A 76 -3.44 8.63 2.47
CA VAL A 76 -4.43 8.10 3.43
C VAL A 76 -5.50 7.32 2.70
N PHE A 77 -5.60 6.02 3.00
CA PHE A 77 -6.68 5.18 2.47
C PHE A 77 -8.05 5.63 2.99
N GLY A 78 -9.02 5.68 2.09
CA GLY A 78 -10.36 6.22 2.31
C GLY A 78 -10.61 7.57 1.65
N ILE A 79 -9.55 8.26 1.22
CA ILE A 79 -9.62 9.54 0.50
C ILE A 79 -9.63 9.28 -1.00
N ALA A 80 -10.69 9.70 -1.70
CA ALA A 80 -10.83 9.52 -3.14
C ALA A 80 -10.13 10.61 -3.93
N ALA A 81 -10.20 11.86 -3.46
CA ALA A 81 -9.59 13.00 -4.12
C ALA A 81 -9.15 14.07 -3.11
N VAL A 82 -8.11 14.79 -3.45
CA VAL A 82 -7.55 15.86 -2.64
C VAL A 82 -7.41 17.13 -3.45
N ALA A 83 -7.67 18.30 -2.85
CA ALA A 83 -7.46 19.60 -3.45
C ALA A 83 -6.81 20.53 -2.45
N ARG A 84 -5.91 21.40 -2.94
CA ARG A 84 -5.46 22.60 -2.24
C ARG A 84 -6.45 23.70 -2.52
N ALA A 85 -6.92 24.41 -1.52
CA ALA A 85 -7.95 25.39 -1.65
C ALA A 85 -7.73 26.58 -0.72
N VAL A 86 -8.29 27.72 -1.11
CA VAL A 86 -8.30 28.91 -0.26
C VAL A 86 -9.74 29.22 0.13
N PRO A 87 -10.05 29.35 1.44
CA PRO A 87 -11.37 29.80 1.89
C PRO A 87 -11.54 31.29 1.69
N CYS A 88 -12.76 31.71 1.31
CA CYS A 88 -13.14 33.13 1.22
C CYS A 88 -14.62 33.30 1.60
N GLU A 89 -15.06 34.54 1.73
CA GLU A 89 -16.48 34.85 1.92
C GLU A 89 -17.33 34.41 0.73
N LYS A 90 -18.61 34.08 0.98
CA LYS A 90 -19.56 33.61 -0.03
C LYS A 90 -20.13 34.76 -0.89
N THR A 91 -19.29 35.69 -1.31
CA THR A 91 -19.65 36.79 -2.22
C THR A 91 -18.85 36.70 -3.49
N VAL A 92 -19.43 37.10 -4.63
CA VAL A 92 -18.73 37.04 -5.91
C VAL A 92 -17.42 37.85 -5.87
N PRO A 93 -17.39 39.09 -5.36
CA PRO A 93 -16.15 39.86 -5.27
C PRO A 93 -15.05 39.18 -4.43
N ALA A 94 -15.41 38.56 -3.31
CA ALA A 94 -14.45 37.87 -2.47
C ALA A 94 -13.91 36.59 -3.15
N ILE A 95 -14.74 35.84 -3.88
CA ILE A 95 -14.35 34.68 -4.67
C ILE A 95 -13.40 35.08 -5.80
N VAL A 96 -13.72 36.16 -6.52
CA VAL A 96 -12.88 36.68 -7.61
C VAL A 96 -11.52 37.14 -7.09
N GLU A 97 -11.48 37.84 -5.95
CA GLU A 97 -10.24 38.30 -5.32
C GLU A 97 -9.38 37.13 -4.82
N ALA A 98 -10.03 36.13 -4.22
CA ALA A 98 -9.34 34.89 -3.82
C ALA A 98 -8.76 34.16 -5.04
N ALA A 99 -9.51 34.03 -6.13
CA ALA A 99 -9.04 33.42 -7.37
C ALA A 99 -7.89 34.22 -8.00
N ARG A 100 -8.02 35.54 -8.04
CA ARG A 100 -6.98 36.45 -8.58
C ARG A 100 -5.66 36.30 -7.85
N THR A 101 -5.71 36.25 -6.52
CA THR A 101 -4.50 36.17 -5.69
C THR A 101 -3.91 34.77 -5.64
N TYR A 102 -4.75 33.77 -5.41
CA TYR A 102 -4.28 32.39 -5.19
C TYR A 102 -3.86 31.70 -6.49
N LEU A 103 -4.52 32.02 -7.62
CA LEU A 103 -4.26 31.38 -8.92
C LEU A 103 -3.48 32.28 -9.89
N ALA A 104 -2.84 33.36 -9.40
CA ALA A 104 -2.09 34.30 -10.24
C ALA A 104 -1.09 33.59 -11.16
N ASP A 105 -0.26 32.70 -10.65
CA ASP A 105 0.73 31.96 -11.43
C ASP A 105 0.08 31.00 -12.44
N ALA A 106 -1.05 30.39 -12.06
CA ALA A 106 -1.81 29.51 -12.95
C ALA A 106 -2.42 30.29 -14.12
N PHE A 107 -2.96 31.48 -13.85
CA PHE A 107 -3.47 32.40 -14.91
C PHE A 107 -2.35 32.92 -15.80
N ALA A 108 -1.18 33.22 -15.24
CA ALA A 108 -0.02 33.65 -16.02
C ALA A 108 0.49 32.59 -17.00
N ALA A 109 0.33 31.30 -16.66
CA ALA A 109 0.74 30.16 -17.48
C ALA A 109 -0.34 29.71 -18.49
N ALA A 110 -1.60 30.01 -18.26
CA ALA A 110 -2.73 29.54 -19.05
C ALA A 110 -3.03 30.47 -20.25
N LYS A 111 -3.48 29.91 -21.36
CA LYS A 111 -4.01 30.64 -22.53
C LYS A 111 -5.53 30.71 -22.49
N SER A 112 -6.17 29.79 -21.80
CA SER A 112 -7.61 29.71 -21.66
C SER A 112 -8.03 29.20 -20.29
N PHE A 113 -9.24 29.60 -19.84
CA PHE A 113 -9.78 29.14 -18.58
C PHE A 113 -11.30 28.96 -18.63
N LYS A 114 -11.81 28.23 -17.65
CA LYS A 114 -13.23 28.19 -17.28
C LYS A 114 -13.40 28.20 -15.77
N VAL A 115 -14.62 28.56 -15.32
CA VAL A 115 -15.04 28.44 -13.94
C VAL A 115 -16.08 27.35 -13.80
N GLU A 116 -15.85 26.41 -12.88
CA GLU A 116 -16.81 25.38 -12.48
C GLU A 116 -17.22 25.57 -11.02
N SER A 117 -18.52 25.84 -10.80
CA SER A 117 -19.03 26.03 -9.43
C SER A 117 -19.85 24.86 -8.95
N LYS A 118 -19.67 24.50 -7.68
CA LYS A 118 -20.48 23.52 -6.96
C LYS A 118 -21.11 24.19 -5.74
N ARG A 119 -22.38 23.89 -5.49
CA ARG A 119 -23.13 24.44 -4.39
C ARG A 119 -23.65 23.32 -3.49
N ALA A 120 -23.00 23.12 -2.35
CA ALA A 120 -23.49 22.24 -1.29
C ALA A 120 -24.52 22.98 -0.39
N ASP A 121 -24.31 24.27 -0.17
CA ASP A 121 -25.28 25.14 0.49
C ASP A 121 -26.37 25.58 -0.50
N LYS A 122 -27.54 24.97 -0.38
CA LYS A 122 -28.70 25.26 -1.25
C LYS A 122 -29.41 26.59 -0.94
N THR A 123 -29.08 27.24 0.16
CA THR A 123 -29.64 28.54 0.55
C THR A 123 -28.92 29.70 -0.16
N TYR A 124 -27.78 29.45 -0.78
CA TYR A 124 -27.04 30.45 -1.54
C TYR A 124 -27.86 30.98 -2.72
N PRO A 125 -27.93 32.31 -2.94
CA PRO A 125 -28.88 32.92 -3.89
C PRO A 125 -28.73 32.47 -5.34
N MET A 126 -27.49 32.24 -5.79
CA MET A 126 -27.20 31.84 -7.17
C MET A 126 -27.15 30.31 -7.31
N ASN A 127 -27.60 29.78 -8.43
CA ASN A 127 -27.31 28.41 -8.80
C ASN A 127 -25.85 28.26 -9.31
N SER A 128 -25.39 27.04 -9.51
CA SER A 128 -23.98 26.80 -9.90
C SER A 128 -23.62 27.43 -11.25
N ILE A 129 -24.55 27.45 -12.22
CA ILE A 129 -24.31 28.03 -13.54
C ILE A 129 -24.20 29.55 -13.43
N GLN A 130 -25.14 30.18 -12.73
CA GLN A 130 -25.11 31.65 -12.51
C GLN A 130 -23.83 32.08 -11.79
N LEU A 131 -23.41 31.32 -10.78
CA LEU A 131 -22.16 31.61 -10.06
C LEU A 131 -20.93 31.45 -10.96
N SER A 132 -20.88 30.39 -11.79
CA SER A 132 -19.78 30.22 -12.74
C SER A 132 -19.71 31.34 -13.77
N GLN A 133 -20.87 31.82 -14.25
CA GLN A 133 -20.95 32.93 -15.21
C GLN A 133 -20.50 34.24 -14.56
N ALA A 134 -20.99 34.56 -13.35
CA ALA A 134 -20.62 35.81 -12.67
C ALA A 134 -19.11 35.84 -12.36
N VAL A 135 -18.58 34.80 -11.70
CA VAL A 135 -17.15 34.74 -11.39
C VAL A 135 -16.29 34.66 -12.65
N GLY A 136 -16.74 33.94 -13.68
CA GLY A 136 -16.03 33.83 -14.95
C GLY A 136 -15.97 35.14 -15.72
N GLY A 137 -17.05 35.95 -15.70
CA GLY A 137 -17.10 37.28 -16.29
C GLY A 137 -16.11 38.23 -15.63
N ASP A 138 -16.17 38.35 -14.30
CA ASP A 138 -15.26 39.22 -13.55
C ASP A 138 -13.79 38.82 -13.71
N LEU A 139 -13.48 37.50 -13.73
CA LEU A 139 -12.12 37.02 -14.00
C LEU A 139 -11.65 37.27 -15.43
N ALA A 140 -12.55 37.24 -16.43
CA ALA A 140 -12.20 37.56 -17.80
C ALA A 140 -11.84 39.05 -17.97
N GLU A 141 -12.49 39.94 -17.22
CA GLU A 141 -12.13 41.35 -17.16
C GLU A 141 -10.76 41.59 -16.50
N LEU A 142 -10.45 40.83 -15.45
CA LEU A 142 -9.18 40.94 -14.74
C LEU A 142 -8.00 40.33 -15.50
N PHE A 143 -8.25 39.29 -16.31
CA PHE A 143 -7.23 38.59 -17.09
C PHE A 143 -7.52 38.60 -18.59
N PRO A 144 -7.51 39.79 -19.24
CA PRO A 144 -7.95 39.97 -20.63
C PRO A 144 -7.09 39.19 -21.65
N ASN A 145 -5.90 38.75 -21.26
CA ASN A 145 -5.00 37.95 -22.10
C ASN A 145 -5.30 36.46 -22.06
N VAL A 146 -6.23 35.99 -21.21
CA VAL A 146 -6.59 34.59 -21.04
C VAL A 146 -8.03 34.38 -21.53
N ALA A 147 -8.20 33.64 -22.63
CA ALA A 147 -9.51 33.45 -23.25
C ALA A 147 -10.42 32.53 -22.38
N VAL A 148 -11.73 32.77 -22.44
CA VAL A 148 -12.70 31.85 -21.82
C VAL A 148 -12.97 30.69 -22.79
N ASP A 149 -12.64 29.46 -22.38
CA ASP A 149 -12.94 28.22 -23.13
C ASP A 149 -13.62 27.23 -22.21
N VAL A 150 -14.90 26.98 -22.45
CA VAL A 150 -15.71 26.06 -21.62
C VAL A 150 -15.51 24.57 -21.98
N HIS A 151 -14.91 24.27 -23.15
CA HIS A 151 -14.76 22.92 -23.66
C HIS A 151 -13.35 22.36 -23.42
N HIS A 152 -12.31 23.15 -23.74
CA HIS A 152 -10.92 22.75 -23.67
C HIS A 152 -10.03 23.78 -22.95
N PRO A 153 -10.34 24.13 -21.68
CA PRO A 153 -9.58 25.11 -20.94
C PRO A 153 -8.21 24.56 -20.50
N ASP A 154 -7.18 25.41 -20.53
CA ASP A 154 -5.89 25.11 -19.89
C ASP A 154 -6.02 25.14 -18.35
N LEU A 155 -6.83 26.07 -17.82
CA LEU A 155 -7.08 26.25 -16.40
C LEU A 155 -8.58 26.10 -16.10
N THR A 156 -8.93 25.20 -15.17
CA THR A 156 -10.27 25.17 -14.58
C THR A 156 -10.21 25.71 -13.15
N VAL A 157 -10.91 26.79 -12.91
CA VAL A 157 -11.10 27.37 -11.56
C VAL A 157 -12.33 26.74 -10.94
N PHE A 158 -12.16 26.00 -9.85
CA PHE A 158 -13.26 25.44 -9.08
C PHE A 158 -13.68 26.37 -7.95
N VAL A 159 -15.00 26.60 -7.83
CA VAL A 159 -15.61 27.36 -6.74
C VAL A 159 -16.60 26.46 -6.03
N GLU A 160 -16.34 26.11 -4.78
CA GLU A 160 -17.24 25.29 -3.97
C GLU A 160 -17.90 26.13 -2.86
N ILE A 161 -19.21 26.42 -2.98
CA ILE A 161 -19.99 27.05 -1.92
C ILE A 161 -20.38 25.99 -0.89
N ARG A 162 -19.82 26.13 0.32
CA ARG A 162 -20.10 25.28 1.45
C ARG A 162 -20.86 26.03 2.55
N GLU A 163 -21.12 25.38 3.66
CA GLU A 163 -21.91 25.96 4.75
C GLU A 163 -21.31 27.28 5.28
N LYS A 164 -20.01 27.30 5.58
CA LYS A 164 -19.35 28.44 6.24
C LYS A 164 -18.68 29.38 5.23
N TYR A 165 -17.95 28.84 4.25
CA TYR A 165 -17.12 29.59 3.30
C TYR A 165 -17.37 29.15 1.86
N ALA A 166 -16.93 29.98 0.91
CA ALA A 166 -16.58 29.55 -0.42
C ALA A 166 -15.11 29.09 -0.46
N TYR A 167 -14.81 28.13 -1.33
CA TYR A 167 -13.46 27.59 -1.53
C TYR A 167 -13.09 27.70 -2.99
N VAL A 168 -11.95 28.31 -3.27
CA VAL A 168 -11.38 28.41 -4.62
C VAL A 168 -10.22 27.43 -4.73
N HIS A 169 -10.20 26.62 -5.78
CA HIS A 169 -9.15 25.63 -6.01
C HIS A 169 -9.03 25.24 -7.49
N THR A 170 -7.92 24.59 -7.87
CA THR A 170 -7.73 23.90 -9.15
C THR A 170 -8.36 22.51 -9.12
N PRO A 171 -8.36 21.72 -10.22
CA PRO A 171 -8.87 20.37 -10.21
C PRO A 171 -8.30 19.51 -9.08
N SER A 172 -9.17 18.76 -8.40
CA SER A 172 -8.74 17.80 -7.38
C SER A 172 -7.93 16.67 -8.02
N ILE A 173 -6.85 16.26 -7.38
CA ILE A 173 -6.06 15.09 -7.81
C ILE A 173 -6.54 13.82 -7.09
N PRO A 174 -6.32 12.61 -7.68
CA PRO A 174 -6.65 11.35 -7.04
C PRO A 174 -5.92 11.16 -5.70
N GLY A 175 -6.66 10.70 -4.69
CA GLY A 175 -6.13 10.21 -3.44
C GLY A 175 -5.88 8.69 -3.47
N ALA A 176 -5.51 8.10 -2.34
CA ALA A 176 -5.22 6.67 -2.21
C ALA A 176 -6.43 5.75 -2.46
N GLY A 177 -7.66 6.27 -2.30
CA GLY A 177 -8.88 5.47 -2.39
C GLY A 177 -8.99 4.41 -1.28
N GLY A 178 -9.82 3.39 -1.49
CA GLY A 178 -9.98 2.27 -0.58
C GLY A 178 -10.74 2.60 0.71
N LEU A 179 -10.38 1.92 1.81
CA LEU A 179 -11.03 2.03 3.12
C LEU A 179 -10.03 2.43 4.21
N PRO A 180 -10.47 3.13 5.27
CA PRO A 180 -9.60 3.50 6.38
C PRO A 180 -8.98 2.28 7.06
N ILE A 181 -7.67 2.29 7.28
CA ILE A 181 -6.96 1.22 8.01
C ILE A 181 -7.55 1.05 9.41
N GLY A 182 -7.74 -0.21 9.80
CA GLY A 182 -8.35 -0.63 11.05
C GLY A 182 -9.85 -0.90 10.94
N MET A 183 -10.44 -0.76 9.74
CA MET A 183 -11.85 -1.13 9.48
C MET A 183 -12.01 -2.50 8.81
N GLY A 184 -10.93 -3.06 8.26
CA GLY A 184 -10.90 -4.37 7.60
C GLY A 184 -10.39 -5.52 8.46
N GLY A 185 -10.29 -5.32 9.79
CA GLY A 185 -9.67 -6.29 10.70
C GLY A 185 -8.14 -6.21 10.67
N ARG A 186 -7.50 -7.26 11.22
CA ARG A 186 -6.03 -7.38 11.31
C ARG A 186 -5.54 -8.64 10.62
N ALA A 187 -4.39 -8.56 9.94
CA ALA A 187 -3.74 -9.70 9.31
C ALA A 187 -2.21 -9.65 9.50
N VAL A 188 -1.57 -10.83 9.38
CA VAL A 188 -0.12 -10.94 9.32
C VAL A 188 0.30 -11.20 7.88
N SER A 189 1.17 -10.33 7.34
CA SER A 189 1.69 -10.44 5.98
C SER A 189 3.12 -10.98 5.96
N LEU A 190 3.36 -11.98 5.11
CA LEU A 190 4.69 -12.53 4.87
C LEU A 190 5.44 -11.57 3.94
N LEU A 191 6.41 -10.84 4.50
CA LEU A 191 7.19 -9.84 3.77
C LEU A 191 8.56 -10.41 3.36
N SER A 192 8.85 -10.36 2.07
CA SER A 192 10.13 -10.73 1.46
C SER A 192 10.79 -9.52 0.80
N GLY A 193 12.04 -9.66 0.36
CA GLY A 193 12.76 -8.63 -0.40
C GLY A 193 12.32 -8.49 -1.87
N GLY A 194 11.37 -9.31 -2.35
CA GLY A 194 10.85 -9.26 -3.71
C GLY A 194 9.78 -8.18 -3.92
N ILE A 195 9.35 -8.04 -5.17
CA ILE A 195 8.36 -7.03 -5.61
C ILE A 195 6.95 -7.37 -5.10
N ASP A 196 6.60 -8.66 -5.01
CA ASP A 196 5.22 -9.12 -4.86
C ASP A 196 4.68 -8.88 -3.43
N SER A 197 5.44 -9.19 -2.39
CA SER A 197 4.96 -9.12 -1.02
C SER A 197 4.68 -7.69 -0.52
N PRO A 198 5.46 -6.64 -0.88
CA PRO A 198 5.08 -5.27 -0.55
C PRO A 198 3.79 -4.83 -1.24
N VAL A 199 3.59 -5.20 -2.53
CA VAL A 199 2.38 -4.86 -3.29
C VAL A 199 1.16 -5.54 -2.69
N SER A 200 1.23 -6.85 -2.37
CA SER A 200 0.13 -7.57 -1.73
C SER A 200 -0.25 -6.97 -0.37
N SER A 201 0.75 -6.59 0.42
CA SER A 201 0.55 -5.92 1.70
C SER A 201 -0.17 -4.58 1.53
N TRP A 202 0.29 -3.75 0.59
CA TRP A 202 -0.35 -2.48 0.28
C TRP A 202 -1.80 -2.65 -0.19
N MET A 203 -2.08 -3.64 -1.05
CA MET A 203 -3.45 -3.92 -1.51
C MET A 203 -4.39 -4.27 -0.36
N MET A 204 -3.94 -5.08 0.61
CA MET A 204 -4.74 -5.43 1.78
C MET A 204 -4.92 -4.23 2.72
N ALA A 205 -3.87 -3.44 2.95
CA ALA A 205 -3.96 -2.19 3.71
C ALA A 205 -4.97 -1.22 3.07
N ARG A 206 -5.00 -1.13 1.73
CA ARG A 206 -5.97 -0.33 0.98
C ARG A 206 -7.43 -0.79 1.19
N ARG A 207 -7.65 -2.06 1.58
CA ARG A 207 -8.98 -2.58 1.98
C ARG A 207 -9.26 -2.38 3.47
N GLY A 208 -8.46 -1.55 4.16
CA GLY A 208 -8.65 -1.20 5.56
C GLY A 208 -8.06 -2.18 6.56
N VAL A 209 -7.30 -3.19 6.10
CA VAL A 209 -6.65 -4.18 6.97
C VAL A 209 -5.47 -3.55 7.70
N GLU A 210 -5.43 -3.71 9.02
CA GLU A 210 -4.27 -3.39 9.85
C GLU A 210 -3.27 -4.54 9.75
N LEU A 211 -2.02 -4.24 9.36
CA LEU A 211 -1.01 -5.26 9.08
C LEU A 211 0.08 -5.30 10.15
N GLU A 212 0.47 -6.51 10.51
CA GLU A 212 1.79 -6.84 11.04
C GLU A 212 2.55 -7.66 10.00
N MET A 213 3.87 -7.53 9.95
CA MET A 213 4.71 -8.20 8.97
C MET A 213 5.52 -9.31 9.64
N VAL A 214 5.73 -10.41 8.92
CA VAL A 214 6.69 -11.44 9.30
C VAL A 214 7.74 -11.59 8.21
N HIS A 215 9.02 -11.54 8.59
CA HIS A 215 10.16 -11.77 7.72
C HIS A 215 11.03 -12.87 8.26
N PHE A 216 11.42 -13.82 7.40
CA PHE A 216 12.28 -14.94 7.74
C PHE A 216 13.72 -14.65 7.32
N VAL A 217 14.66 -14.88 8.24
CA VAL A 217 16.09 -14.68 8.01
C VAL A 217 16.86 -15.96 8.25
N SER A 218 17.91 -16.19 7.48
CA SER A 218 18.70 -17.43 7.56
C SER A 218 20.21 -17.15 7.66
N PRO A 219 20.65 -16.50 8.76
CA PRO A 219 22.08 -16.31 8.98
C PRO A 219 22.78 -17.67 9.22
N PRO A 220 24.03 -17.92 8.73
CA PRO A 220 24.86 -16.99 7.98
C PRO A 220 24.61 -16.97 6.46
N TYR A 221 23.61 -17.71 5.97
CA TYR A 221 23.36 -17.87 4.52
C TYR A 221 22.72 -16.65 3.88
N THR A 222 21.92 -15.85 4.62
CA THR A 222 21.43 -14.55 4.16
C THR A 222 22.26 -13.43 4.77
N SER A 223 22.54 -12.40 3.97
CA SER A 223 23.35 -11.26 4.40
C SER A 223 22.53 -10.28 5.26
N GLN A 224 23.21 -9.43 6.03
CA GLN A 224 22.58 -8.31 6.74
C GLN A 224 21.90 -7.36 5.76
N GLN A 225 22.50 -7.12 4.58
CA GLN A 225 21.94 -6.26 3.53
C GLN A 225 20.59 -6.79 3.02
N ALA A 226 20.39 -8.12 2.98
CA ALA A 226 19.09 -8.70 2.63
C ALA A 226 18.01 -8.36 3.67
N GLN A 227 18.34 -8.42 4.95
CA GLN A 227 17.42 -7.99 6.02
C GLN A 227 17.16 -6.49 5.98
N ASP A 228 18.21 -5.67 5.80
CA ASP A 228 18.09 -4.20 5.73
C ASP A 228 17.20 -3.78 4.56
N LYS A 229 17.32 -4.45 3.40
CA LYS A 229 16.42 -4.27 2.25
C LYS A 229 14.95 -4.49 2.63
N VAL A 230 14.64 -5.54 3.37
CA VAL A 230 13.25 -5.84 3.77
C VAL A 230 12.74 -4.82 4.80
N LEU A 231 13.58 -4.40 5.73
CA LEU A 231 13.23 -3.34 6.68
C LEU A 231 12.99 -2.01 5.95
N GLU A 232 13.77 -1.69 4.92
CA GLU A 232 13.53 -0.51 4.09
C GLU A 232 12.21 -0.61 3.31
N LEU A 233 11.87 -1.78 2.75
CA LEU A 233 10.56 -2.00 2.12
C LEU A 233 9.41 -1.79 3.13
N ALA A 234 9.56 -2.30 4.36
CA ALA A 234 8.59 -2.06 5.41
C ALA A 234 8.50 -0.56 5.78
N ARG A 235 9.64 0.14 5.82
CA ARG A 235 9.68 1.59 6.06
C ARG A 235 8.93 2.35 4.96
N LEU A 236 9.15 2.03 3.69
CA LEU A 236 8.44 2.64 2.56
C LEU A 236 6.93 2.40 2.64
N LEU A 237 6.51 1.20 3.07
CA LEU A 237 5.10 0.90 3.28
C LEU A 237 4.46 1.72 4.39
N THR A 238 5.23 2.19 5.42
CA THR A 238 4.66 3.05 6.47
C THR A 238 4.09 4.36 5.94
N ALA A 239 4.57 4.83 4.79
CA ALA A 239 3.99 5.98 4.08
C ALA A 239 2.49 5.79 3.77
N TRP A 240 2.03 4.56 3.62
CA TRP A 240 0.64 4.20 3.32
C TRP A 240 -0.09 3.66 4.55
N THR A 241 0.56 2.75 5.28
CA THR A 241 -0.06 2.00 6.37
C THR A 241 -0.01 2.73 7.71
N GLY A 242 0.88 3.69 7.88
CA GLY A 242 1.25 4.23 9.18
C GLY A 242 2.19 3.25 9.90
N ARG A 243 1.93 3.00 11.19
CA ARG A 243 2.79 2.12 11.99
C ARG A 243 2.76 0.69 11.49
N LEU A 244 3.95 0.08 11.37
CA LEU A 244 4.12 -1.34 11.10
C LEU A 244 4.99 -1.98 12.20
N LEU A 245 4.61 -3.19 12.61
CA LEU A 245 5.44 -4.08 13.41
C LEU A 245 5.95 -5.19 12.49
N VAL A 246 7.28 -5.39 12.47
CA VAL A 246 7.92 -6.45 11.70
C VAL A 246 8.49 -7.48 12.67
N HIS A 247 8.02 -8.73 12.54
CA HIS A 247 8.55 -9.89 13.26
C HIS A 247 9.67 -10.51 12.44
N ILE A 248 10.90 -10.48 12.96
CA ILE A 248 12.07 -11.11 12.34
C ILE A 248 12.23 -12.51 12.95
N VAL A 249 12.14 -13.53 12.10
CA VAL A 249 12.14 -14.94 12.51
C VAL A 249 13.41 -15.63 12.01
N PRO A 250 14.34 -16.04 12.90
CA PRO A 250 15.47 -16.88 12.52
C PRO A 250 14.99 -18.25 12.01
N PHE A 251 15.37 -18.60 10.80
CA PHE A 251 14.80 -19.78 10.11
C PHE A 251 15.85 -20.84 9.72
N THR A 252 17.14 -20.53 9.88
CA THR A 252 18.29 -21.39 9.49
C THR A 252 18.15 -22.82 9.98
N LYS A 253 17.92 -23.01 11.28
CA LYS A 253 17.84 -24.36 11.88
C LYS A 253 16.73 -25.22 11.28
N ILE A 254 15.60 -24.61 10.96
CA ILE A 254 14.48 -25.32 10.31
C ILE A 254 14.88 -25.74 8.90
N GLN A 255 15.54 -24.88 8.14
CA GLN A 255 16.01 -25.20 6.80
C GLN A 255 17.05 -26.33 6.80
N GLU A 256 18.00 -26.30 7.72
CA GLU A 256 19.00 -27.35 7.90
C GLU A 256 18.36 -28.70 8.25
N GLU A 257 17.38 -28.71 9.15
CA GLU A 257 16.64 -29.94 9.52
C GLU A 257 15.77 -30.45 8.35
N ILE A 258 15.13 -29.56 7.57
CA ILE A 258 14.41 -29.97 6.35
C ILE A 258 15.38 -30.60 5.35
N ARG A 259 16.53 -29.96 5.10
CA ARG A 259 17.55 -30.48 4.18
C ARG A 259 18.09 -31.86 4.60
N LYS A 260 18.25 -32.07 5.89
CA LYS A 260 18.79 -33.32 6.44
C LYS A 260 17.78 -34.48 6.42
N ASN A 261 16.49 -34.20 6.61
CA ASN A 261 15.49 -35.20 6.91
C ASN A 261 14.40 -35.39 5.85
N CYS A 262 14.33 -34.50 4.84
CA CYS A 262 13.29 -34.52 3.83
C CYS A 262 13.87 -34.64 2.40
N PRO A 263 13.13 -35.20 1.44
CA PRO A 263 13.55 -35.25 0.05
C PRO A 263 13.77 -33.85 -0.51
N GLU A 264 14.89 -33.67 -1.23
CA GLU A 264 15.30 -32.37 -1.78
C GLU A 264 14.22 -31.75 -2.68
N GLU A 265 13.53 -32.56 -3.48
CA GLU A 265 12.47 -32.11 -4.39
C GLU A 265 11.30 -31.40 -3.68
N PHE A 266 11.01 -31.73 -2.42
CA PHE A 266 9.94 -31.14 -1.62
C PHE A 266 10.44 -30.04 -0.68
N PHE A 267 11.72 -29.71 -0.68
CA PHE A 267 12.32 -28.75 0.24
C PHE A 267 11.54 -27.43 0.30
N THR A 268 11.27 -26.82 -0.85
CA THR A 268 10.56 -25.52 -0.92
C THR A 268 9.13 -25.61 -0.39
N LEU A 269 8.40 -26.68 -0.68
CA LEU A 269 7.01 -26.86 -0.20
C LEU A 269 6.97 -27.06 1.31
N ILE A 270 7.86 -27.92 1.85
CA ILE A 270 7.94 -28.18 3.29
C ILE A 270 8.36 -26.90 4.03
N MET A 271 9.36 -26.20 3.53
CA MET A 271 9.82 -24.93 4.06
C MET A 271 8.67 -23.92 4.16
N ARG A 272 7.89 -23.76 3.09
CA ARG A 272 6.73 -22.85 3.06
C ARG A 272 5.65 -23.26 4.05
N ARG A 273 5.39 -24.55 4.23
CA ARG A 273 4.46 -25.05 5.27
C ARG A 273 4.90 -24.62 6.68
N PHE A 274 6.20 -24.69 7.01
CA PHE A 274 6.70 -24.17 8.28
C PHE A 274 6.56 -22.66 8.41
N MET A 275 6.84 -21.91 7.34
CA MET A 275 6.63 -20.45 7.34
C MET A 275 5.16 -20.10 7.62
N MET A 276 4.20 -20.79 7.01
CA MET A 276 2.76 -20.57 7.23
C MET A 276 2.36 -20.90 8.68
N ARG A 277 2.83 -22.01 9.27
CA ARG A 277 2.57 -22.35 10.68
C ARG A 277 3.11 -21.32 11.66
N ILE A 278 4.32 -20.82 11.42
CA ILE A 278 4.93 -19.78 12.25
C ILE A 278 4.16 -18.46 12.10
N ALA A 279 3.81 -18.08 10.86
CA ALA A 279 3.02 -16.89 10.60
C ALA A 279 1.64 -16.97 11.29
N GLU A 280 0.98 -18.14 11.29
CA GLU A 280 -0.27 -18.36 12.02
C GLU A 280 -0.09 -18.22 13.55
N ALA A 281 0.99 -18.76 14.11
CA ALA A 281 1.27 -18.61 15.53
C ALA A 281 1.46 -17.14 15.93
N ILE A 282 2.13 -16.37 15.09
CA ILE A 282 2.29 -14.91 15.25
C ILE A 282 0.92 -14.23 15.11
N ALA A 283 0.13 -14.59 14.10
CA ALA A 283 -1.20 -14.03 13.86
C ALA A 283 -2.14 -14.25 15.05
N LYS A 284 -2.16 -15.44 15.63
CA LYS A 284 -2.94 -15.76 16.84
C LYS A 284 -2.52 -14.89 18.03
N LYS A 285 -1.21 -14.67 18.24
CA LYS A 285 -0.70 -13.75 19.28
C LYS A 285 -1.05 -12.30 19.04
N ALA A 286 -1.15 -11.88 17.76
CA ALA A 286 -1.51 -10.54 17.34
C ALA A 286 -3.04 -10.30 17.26
N ASN A 287 -3.87 -11.29 17.57
CA ASN A 287 -5.32 -11.29 17.30
C ASN A 287 -5.64 -10.94 15.84
N ALA A 288 -4.84 -11.45 14.91
CA ALA A 288 -5.07 -11.30 13.48
C ALA A 288 -5.94 -12.43 12.95
N GLY A 289 -6.89 -12.10 12.09
CA GLY A 289 -7.87 -13.04 11.53
C GLY A 289 -7.48 -13.66 10.20
N ALA A 290 -6.33 -13.28 9.61
CA ALA A 290 -5.88 -13.78 8.32
C ALA A 290 -4.37 -13.71 8.15
N LEU A 291 -3.84 -14.47 7.19
CA LEU A 291 -2.49 -14.34 6.65
C LEU A 291 -2.55 -13.67 5.27
N VAL A 292 -1.50 -12.95 4.89
CA VAL A 292 -1.38 -12.34 3.55
C VAL A 292 -0.08 -12.81 2.92
N THR A 293 -0.16 -13.24 1.66
CA THR A 293 1.01 -13.65 0.87
C THR A 293 1.05 -12.93 -0.48
N GLY A 294 2.25 -12.78 -1.04
CA GLY A 294 2.48 -12.18 -2.37
C GLY A 294 2.48 -13.22 -3.50
N GLU A 295 1.69 -14.28 -3.40
CA GLU A 295 1.64 -15.35 -4.39
C GLU A 295 0.80 -14.96 -5.60
N SER A 296 1.34 -15.25 -6.82
CA SER A 296 0.62 -15.16 -8.09
C SER A 296 0.63 -16.53 -8.77
N LEU A 297 -0.51 -16.96 -9.30
CA LEU A 297 -0.65 -18.30 -9.86
C LEU A 297 0.25 -18.49 -11.09
N GLY A 298 1.06 -19.56 -11.09
CA GLY A 298 1.90 -19.93 -12.23
C GLY A 298 3.18 -19.10 -12.39
N GLN A 299 3.46 -18.14 -11.51
CA GLN A 299 4.66 -17.29 -11.61
C GLN A 299 5.97 -18.08 -11.37
N VAL A 300 5.96 -19.01 -10.43
CA VAL A 300 7.08 -19.93 -10.16
C VAL A 300 6.57 -21.34 -9.89
N ALA A 301 7.47 -22.34 -9.94
CA ALA A 301 7.11 -23.77 -9.79
C ALA A 301 6.35 -24.08 -8.48
N SER A 302 6.61 -23.35 -7.40
CA SER A 302 5.92 -23.50 -6.11
C SER A 302 4.60 -22.74 -6.00
N GLN A 303 4.14 -22.10 -7.06
CA GLN A 303 2.89 -21.33 -7.12
C GLN A 303 1.89 -21.95 -8.10
N THR A 304 1.87 -23.26 -8.21
CA THR A 304 0.81 -24.01 -8.88
C THR A 304 -0.40 -24.16 -7.96
N MET A 305 -1.59 -24.41 -8.51
CA MET A 305 -2.82 -24.59 -7.72
C MET A 305 -2.64 -25.65 -6.62
N LEU A 306 -2.01 -26.76 -6.97
CA LEU A 306 -1.77 -27.87 -6.03
C LEU A 306 -0.76 -27.46 -4.93
N ALA A 307 0.34 -26.78 -5.29
CA ALA A 307 1.33 -26.31 -4.33
C ALA A 307 0.75 -25.28 -3.36
N LEU A 308 -0.11 -24.38 -3.84
CA LEU A 308 -0.83 -23.41 -3.00
C LEU A 308 -1.74 -24.13 -1.99
N GLY A 309 -2.52 -25.13 -2.43
CA GLY A 309 -3.36 -25.94 -1.55
C GLY A 309 -2.53 -26.65 -0.46
N VAL A 310 -1.42 -27.27 -0.84
CA VAL A 310 -0.51 -27.96 0.11
C VAL A 310 0.09 -27.00 1.15
N THR A 311 0.42 -25.78 0.76
CA THR A 311 0.96 -24.78 1.71
C THR A 311 -0.10 -24.17 2.61
N GLU A 312 -1.35 -24.06 2.14
CA GLU A 312 -2.48 -23.53 2.92
C GLU A 312 -3.02 -24.54 3.95
N ASP A 313 -2.98 -25.83 3.64
CA ASP A 313 -3.49 -26.94 4.47
C ASP A 313 -2.96 -26.98 5.92
N VAL A 314 -1.88 -26.27 6.22
CA VAL A 314 -1.27 -26.22 7.57
C VAL A 314 -1.75 -25.07 8.43
N THR A 315 -2.61 -24.19 7.93
CA THR A 315 -3.17 -23.07 8.67
C THR A 315 -4.69 -23.15 8.74
N SER A 316 -5.24 -22.77 9.89
CA SER A 316 -6.68 -22.65 10.10
C SER A 316 -7.21 -21.23 9.75
N LEU A 317 -6.29 -20.28 9.53
CA LEU A 317 -6.64 -18.92 9.15
C LEU A 317 -6.77 -18.79 7.62
N PRO A 318 -7.69 -17.97 7.13
CA PRO A 318 -7.77 -17.67 5.71
C PRO A 318 -6.47 -17.04 5.20
N VAL A 319 -6.00 -17.50 4.03
CA VAL A 319 -4.81 -16.96 3.36
C VAL A 319 -5.26 -16.06 2.22
N LEU A 320 -5.04 -14.77 2.40
CA LEU A 320 -5.38 -13.74 1.42
C LEU A 320 -4.24 -13.59 0.41
N ARG A 321 -4.57 -13.75 -0.88
CA ARG A 321 -3.63 -13.68 -2.01
C ARG A 321 -4.07 -12.59 -2.99
N PRO A 322 -3.81 -11.31 -2.71
CA PRO A 322 -4.30 -10.22 -3.55
C PRO A 322 -3.81 -10.28 -4.99
N LEU A 323 -2.64 -10.89 -5.21
CA LEU A 323 -1.98 -10.95 -6.52
C LEU A 323 -2.30 -12.21 -7.31
N ILE A 324 -3.17 -13.09 -6.83
CA ILE A 324 -3.32 -14.46 -7.36
C ILE A 324 -3.63 -14.53 -8.86
N GLY A 325 -4.36 -13.58 -9.39
CA GLY A 325 -4.74 -13.48 -10.81
C GLY A 325 -4.04 -12.37 -11.58
N MET A 326 -3.03 -11.72 -10.99
CA MET A 326 -2.34 -10.59 -11.61
C MET A 326 -1.09 -11.05 -12.35
N ASP A 327 -0.81 -10.43 -13.49
CA ASP A 327 0.45 -10.65 -14.20
C ASP A 327 1.61 -9.82 -13.60
N LYS A 328 2.84 -10.16 -14.01
CA LYS A 328 4.03 -9.51 -13.46
C LYS A 328 4.15 -8.03 -13.83
N VAL A 329 3.63 -7.64 -14.99
CA VAL A 329 3.68 -6.25 -15.48
C VAL A 329 2.78 -5.36 -14.63
N GLU A 330 1.58 -5.84 -14.28
CA GLU A 330 0.65 -5.15 -13.39
C GLU A 330 1.25 -4.94 -12.00
N ILE A 331 1.86 -6.00 -11.44
CA ILE A 331 2.51 -5.94 -10.12
C ILE A 331 3.69 -4.95 -10.13
N ILE A 332 4.53 -4.96 -11.19
CA ILE A 332 5.64 -4.00 -11.35
C ILE A 332 5.12 -2.57 -11.44
N ARG A 333 4.04 -2.32 -12.20
CA ARG A 333 3.44 -0.98 -12.27
C ARG A 333 3.02 -0.49 -10.88
N MET A 334 2.28 -1.31 -10.13
CA MET A 334 1.86 -0.97 -8.77
C MET A 334 3.04 -0.75 -7.83
N SER A 335 4.09 -1.57 -7.93
CA SER A 335 5.28 -1.42 -7.09
C SER A 335 6.00 -0.08 -7.30
N ARG A 336 5.99 0.44 -8.55
CA ARG A 336 6.50 1.79 -8.88
C ARG A 336 5.60 2.89 -8.33
N GLU A 337 4.28 2.74 -8.49
CA GLU A 337 3.29 3.70 -7.98
C GLU A 337 3.38 3.88 -6.46
N ILE A 338 3.66 2.81 -5.72
CA ILE A 338 3.78 2.86 -4.26
C ILE A 338 5.22 3.13 -3.76
N GLY A 339 6.19 3.25 -4.67
CA GLY A 339 7.57 3.64 -4.35
C GLY A 339 8.44 2.53 -3.77
N VAL A 340 8.10 1.24 -3.95
CA VAL A 340 8.88 0.10 -3.42
C VAL A 340 9.74 -0.60 -4.47
N PHE A 341 9.57 -0.27 -5.77
CA PHE A 341 10.21 -1.00 -6.87
C PHE A 341 11.73 -0.99 -6.78
N ASP A 342 12.34 0.18 -6.66
CA ASP A 342 13.80 0.34 -6.73
C ASP A 342 14.51 -0.41 -5.58
N THR A 343 13.93 -0.39 -4.38
CA THR A 343 14.43 -1.19 -3.26
C THR A 343 14.22 -2.68 -3.50
N SER A 344 13.07 -3.09 -4.07
CA SER A 344 12.74 -4.51 -4.30
C SER A 344 13.69 -5.19 -5.29
N ILE A 345 14.28 -4.47 -6.25
CA ILE A 345 15.18 -5.04 -7.27
C ILE A 345 16.65 -5.07 -6.84
N LEU A 346 17.00 -4.60 -5.64
CA LEU A 346 18.37 -4.72 -5.13
C LEU A 346 18.81 -6.19 -5.09
N PRO A 347 20.05 -6.51 -5.43
CA PRO A 347 20.53 -7.88 -5.68
C PRO A 347 20.89 -8.64 -4.38
N TYR A 348 20.00 -8.59 -3.37
CA TYR A 348 20.15 -9.32 -2.11
C TYR A 348 19.14 -10.46 -2.04
N GLU A 349 19.62 -11.66 -1.79
CA GLU A 349 18.81 -12.87 -1.83
C GLU A 349 18.03 -13.10 -0.54
N ASP A 350 16.78 -13.55 -0.70
CA ASP A 350 15.91 -13.95 0.41
C ASP A 350 16.24 -15.36 0.93
N CYS A 351 15.78 -15.67 2.14
CA CYS A 351 15.95 -16.98 2.77
C CYS A 351 15.39 -18.14 1.92
N CYS A 352 14.42 -17.88 1.04
CA CYS A 352 13.80 -18.89 0.19
C CYS A 352 14.71 -19.43 -0.92
N THR A 353 15.78 -18.71 -1.28
CA THR A 353 16.70 -19.09 -2.37
C THR A 353 17.91 -19.89 -1.87
N VAL A 354 18.19 -19.84 -0.56
CA VAL A 354 19.42 -20.37 0.06
C VAL A 354 19.67 -21.85 -0.23
N PHE A 355 18.62 -22.69 -0.21
CA PHE A 355 18.72 -24.13 -0.44
C PHE A 355 17.78 -24.61 -1.56
N THR A 356 17.59 -23.77 -2.60
CA THR A 356 16.69 -24.10 -3.70
C THR A 356 17.21 -25.32 -4.47
N PRO A 357 16.40 -26.39 -4.67
CA PRO A 357 16.77 -27.54 -5.46
C PRO A 357 17.11 -27.19 -6.90
N ARG A 358 18.09 -27.87 -7.51
CA ARG A 358 18.39 -27.70 -8.93
C ARG A 358 17.23 -28.07 -9.85
N HIS A 359 16.36 -29.00 -9.38
CA HIS A 359 15.14 -29.45 -10.07
C HIS A 359 13.99 -29.55 -9.09
N PRO A 360 13.25 -28.44 -8.81
CA PRO A 360 12.08 -28.49 -7.93
C PRO A 360 10.98 -29.34 -8.56
N SER A 361 10.42 -30.27 -7.79
CA SER A 361 9.26 -31.07 -8.20
C SER A 361 8.07 -30.16 -8.44
N ARG A 362 7.43 -30.30 -9.61
CA ARG A 362 6.06 -29.75 -9.83
C ARG A 362 5.10 -30.71 -9.16
N ALA A 363 4.48 -30.33 -8.08
CA ALA A 363 3.40 -31.09 -7.48
C ALA A 363 2.33 -31.33 -8.58
N GLY A 364 2.23 -32.56 -9.10
CA GLY A 364 1.27 -32.95 -10.14
C GLY A 364 1.82 -33.54 -11.44
N GLY A 365 3.14 -33.74 -11.57
CA GLY A 365 3.73 -34.37 -12.75
C GLY A 365 3.75 -35.90 -12.67
N GLY A 366 2.63 -36.54 -13.04
CA GLY A 366 2.63 -37.93 -13.48
C GLY A 366 3.40 -38.04 -14.80
N ALA A 367 4.21 -39.10 -14.95
CA ALA A 367 5.09 -39.37 -16.07
C ALA A 367 4.38 -39.28 -17.45
N ALA A 368 4.87 -38.41 -18.33
CA ALA A 368 4.67 -38.52 -19.77
C ALA A 368 5.83 -37.87 -20.54
N GLY A 369 6.60 -38.70 -21.23
CA GLY A 369 7.18 -38.43 -22.54
C GLY A 369 8.42 -37.57 -22.62
N GLY A 370 9.54 -38.22 -22.92
CA GLY A 370 10.82 -37.64 -23.26
C GLY A 370 10.81 -36.65 -24.47
N GLY A 371 11.61 -35.59 -24.34
CA GLY A 371 11.98 -34.68 -25.40
C GLY A 371 13.36 -34.13 -25.14
N ARG A 372 14.28 -34.34 -26.10
CA ARG A 372 15.69 -33.99 -26.07
C ARG A 372 15.94 -32.47 -26.00
N PRO A 373 17.09 -32.04 -25.43
CA PRO A 373 17.41 -30.62 -25.28
C PRO A 373 17.99 -30.02 -26.55
N GLY A 374 17.46 -28.86 -26.96
CA GLY A 374 18.04 -27.97 -27.97
C GLY A 374 19.01 -26.99 -27.34
N ARG A 375 20.24 -26.93 -27.91
CA ARG A 375 21.32 -25.97 -27.60
C ARG A 375 20.95 -24.56 -28.08
N GLY A 376 21.32 -23.53 -27.37
CA GLY A 376 21.38 -22.15 -27.89
C GLY A 376 21.74 -21.13 -26.82
N ARG A 377 23.01 -20.79 -26.70
CA ARG A 377 23.45 -19.51 -26.13
C ARG A 377 23.44 -18.45 -27.24
N PRO A 378 23.18 -17.17 -26.92
CA PRO A 378 24.27 -16.23 -27.01
C PRO A 378 24.36 -15.26 -25.84
N GLY A 379 25.59 -14.82 -25.58
CA GLY A 379 25.94 -13.84 -24.56
C GLY A 379 25.51 -12.42 -24.93
N GLY A 380 25.14 -11.67 -23.89
CA GLY A 380 24.90 -10.24 -23.93
C GLY A 380 25.68 -9.56 -22.80
N ARG A 381 26.56 -8.63 -23.16
CA ARG A 381 27.41 -7.83 -22.28
C ARG A 381 26.52 -6.93 -21.38
N GLY A 382 26.79 -6.93 -20.08
CA GLY A 382 26.16 -6.03 -19.13
C GLY A 382 26.66 -4.58 -19.26
N PRO A 383 25.84 -3.59 -19.02
CA PRO A 383 26.25 -2.19 -18.91
C PRO A 383 26.89 -1.89 -17.55
N GLY A 384 27.86 -0.96 -17.61
CA GLY A 384 28.80 -0.62 -16.57
C GLY A 384 28.21 -0.19 -15.21
N ARG A 385 28.99 -0.48 -14.19
CA ARG A 385 28.88 0.04 -12.84
C ARG A 385 28.80 1.57 -12.87
N ARG A 386 27.72 2.12 -12.36
CA ARG A 386 27.71 3.47 -11.83
C ARG A 386 27.84 3.35 -10.30
N ASP A 387 28.91 3.92 -9.78
CA ASP A 387 29.09 4.15 -8.35
C ASP A 387 27.95 5.08 -7.89
N LEU A 388 27.03 4.53 -7.13
CA LEU A 388 26.06 5.31 -6.35
C LEU A 388 26.75 5.65 -5.04
N GLY A 389 26.99 6.95 -4.87
CA GLY A 389 27.59 7.53 -3.68
C GLY A 389 26.93 7.05 -2.39
N SER A 390 27.75 6.99 -1.36
CA SER A 390 27.37 6.69 0.03
C SER A 390 26.22 7.59 0.49
N GLY A 391 25.00 7.10 0.33
CA GLY A 391 23.81 7.72 0.94
C GLY A 391 23.89 7.54 2.43
N GLU A 392 23.75 8.63 3.16
CA GLU A 392 23.65 8.68 4.61
C GLU A 392 22.62 7.66 5.10
N ALA A 393 23.02 6.85 6.07
CA ALA A 393 22.15 5.91 6.75
C ALA A 393 21.05 6.70 7.47
N HIS A 394 19.87 6.79 6.85
CA HIS A 394 18.69 7.31 7.52
C HIS A 394 18.36 6.38 8.68
N GLY A 395 18.35 6.93 9.90
CA GLY A 395 17.91 6.22 11.09
C GLY A 395 16.50 5.64 10.91
N PRO A 396 16.11 4.66 11.73
CA PRO A 396 14.82 3.98 11.59
C PRO A 396 13.69 5.00 11.64
N ALA A 397 12.80 4.95 10.66
CA ALA A 397 11.62 5.79 10.62
C ALA A 397 10.80 5.62 11.92
N PRO A 398 10.29 6.71 12.51
CA PRO A 398 9.62 6.66 13.82
C PRO A 398 8.37 5.77 13.84
N ASP A 399 7.84 5.41 12.70
CA ASP A 399 6.64 4.57 12.56
C ASP A 399 6.94 3.07 12.35
N LEU A 400 8.22 2.67 12.22
CA LEU A 400 8.62 1.28 12.07
C LEU A 400 9.11 0.72 13.41
N LYS A 401 8.49 -0.38 13.84
CA LYS A 401 8.95 -1.21 14.96
C LYS A 401 9.27 -2.60 14.46
N TYR A 402 10.35 -3.17 14.94
CA TYR A 402 10.69 -4.57 14.67
C TYR A 402 10.94 -5.33 15.98
N ARG A 403 10.66 -6.62 15.97
CA ARG A 403 10.90 -7.54 17.07
C ARG A 403 11.57 -8.79 16.52
N THR A 404 12.73 -9.12 17.04
CA THR A 404 13.33 -10.43 16.80
C THR A 404 12.55 -11.45 17.64
N GLN A 405 11.99 -12.47 17.01
CA GLN A 405 11.28 -13.54 17.72
C GLN A 405 12.29 -14.42 18.44
N ASP A 406 12.10 -14.61 19.74
CA ASP A 406 12.92 -15.49 20.55
C ASP A 406 12.87 -16.94 20.05
N SER A 407 13.94 -17.69 20.32
CA SER A 407 14.17 -19.08 19.91
C SER A 407 13.08 -20.09 20.34
N HIS A 408 12.09 -19.70 21.16
CA HIS A 408 11.03 -20.57 21.64
C HIS A 408 10.07 -21.02 20.53
N LEU A 409 9.62 -20.09 19.65
CA LEU A 409 8.76 -20.45 18.49
C LEU A 409 9.47 -21.39 17.51
N THR A 410 10.79 -21.19 17.31
CA THR A 410 11.62 -22.08 16.49
C THR A 410 11.85 -23.42 17.18
N LYS A 411 11.97 -23.47 18.51
CA LYS A 411 12.12 -24.73 19.28
C LYS A 411 10.88 -25.60 19.20
N ASP A 412 9.70 -25.04 19.35
CA ASP A 412 8.43 -25.80 19.28
C ASP A 412 8.21 -26.39 17.88
N VAL A 413 8.62 -25.68 16.84
CA VAL A 413 8.54 -26.15 15.45
C VAL A 413 9.60 -27.25 15.18
N ILE A 414 10.82 -27.14 15.73
CA ILE A 414 11.87 -28.13 15.62
C ILE A 414 11.50 -29.42 16.40
N LEU A 415 10.89 -29.31 17.57
CA LEU A 415 10.36 -30.45 18.33
C LEU A 415 9.30 -31.23 17.54
N CYS A 416 8.54 -30.60 16.67
CA CYS A 416 7.63 -31.27 15.74
C CYS A 416 8.34 -32.04 14.61
N LEU A 417 9.62 -31.76 14.33
CA LEU A 417 10.43 -32.48 13.32
C LEU A 417 11.10 -33.72 13.88
N THR A 418 11.37 -33.76 15.18
CA THR A 418 12.13 -34.86 15.83
C THR A 418 11.40 -36.23 15.83
N PRO A 419 10.05 -36.36 15.86
CA PRO A 419 9.37 -37.63 15.74
C PRO A 419 9.27 -38.19 14.32
N LEU A 420 9.70 -37.49 13.30
CA LEU A 420 9.52 -37.90 11.90
C LEU A 420 10.31 -39.13 11.48
N LYS A 421 11.26 -39.62 12.30
CA LYS A 421 12.03 -40.82 12.00
C LYS A 421 11.30 -42.16 12.26
N SER A 422 10.21 -42.18 13.05
CA SER A 422 9.58 -43.45 13.50
C SER A 422 8.05 -43.49 13.43
N SER A 423 7.35 -42.43 12.99
CA SER A 423 5.90 -42.38 12.99
C SER A 423 5.27 -42.65 11.61
N PRO A 424 4.23 -43.49 11.53
CA PRO A 424 3.41 -43.65 10.31
C PRO A 424 2.73 -42.33 9.86
N TRP A 425 2.68 -41.33 10.73
CA TRP A 425 2.15 -39.99 10.48
C TRP A 425 3.02 -39.16 9.53
N ALA A 426 4.34 -39.36 9.58
CA ALA A 426 5.27 -38.68 8.65
C ALA A 426 5.04 -39.09 7.20
N ARG A 427 4.60 -40.31 6.97
CA ARG A 427 4.25 -40.82 5.63
C ARG A 427 2.90 -40.31 5.14
N ARG A 428 1.96 -39.96 6.02
CA ARG A 428 0.63 -39.43 5.63
C ARG A 428 0.60 -37.93 5.44
N SER A 429 1.42 -37.16 6.14
CA SER A 429 1.48 -35.73 5.99
C SER A 429 2.31 -35.25 4.81
N CYS A 430 3.18 -36.09 4.25
CA CYS A 430 3.86 -35.84 2.98
C CYS A 430 3.04 -36.25 1.74
N TRP A 431 2.06 -37.17 1.95
CA TRP A 431 1.20 -37.70 0.88
C TRP A 431 -0.26 -37.48 1.26
N ALA A 432 -0.82 -36.32 0.94
CA ALA A 432 -2.27 -36.15 0.93
C ALA A 432 -2.84 -37.00 -0.22
N THR A 433 -3.19 -38.23 0.07
CA THR A 433 -4.05 -39.04 -0.79
C THR A 433 -5.47 -38.45 -0.67
N SER A 434 -6.07 -38.13 -1.82
CA SER A 434 -7.49 -37.87 -1.99
C SER A 434 -8.34 -38.93 -1.27
N PRO A 435 -9.49 -38.55 -0.68
CA PRO A 435 -10.42 -39.52 -0.12
C PRO A 435 -10.94 -40.41 -1.24
N THR A 436 -10.75 -41.71 -1.12
CA THR A 436 -11.44 -42.71 -1.92
C THR A 436 -12.94 -42.61 -1.74
N PRO A 437 -13.75 -42.60 -2.80
CA PRO A 437 -15.20 -42.69 -2.67
C PRO A 437 -15.55 -44.07 -2.14
N THR A 438 -16.30 -44.10 -1.04
CA THR A 438 -16.97 -45.30 -0.57
C THR A 438 -18.00 -45.80 -1.58
N PRO A 439 -18.03 -47.08 -1.93
CA PRO A 439 -19.05 -47.60 -2.83
C PRO A 439 -20.39 -47.75 -2.07
N ARG A 440 -21.44 -47.26 -2.72
CA ARG A 440 -22.79 -47.82 -2.60
C ARG A 440 -23.22 -48.35 -3.95
#